data_fbded095250caade4dad62f2fe4e64b6
#
_entry.id   fbded095250caade4dad62f2fe4e64b6
#
_cell.length_a   1.000
_cell.length_b   1.000
_cell.length_c   1.000
_cell.angle_alpha   90.00
_cell.angle_beta   90.00
_cell.angle_gamma   90.00
#
_symmetry.space_group_name_H-M   'P 1'
#
loop_
_entity.id
_entity.type
_entity.pdbx_description
1 polymer ?
#
loop_
_entity_poly.entity_id
_entity_poly.type
_entity_poly.pdbx_seq_one_letter_code
_entity_poly.pdbx_strand_id
1 'polypeptide(L)'
;MNVVHSNSKRPLSFVLMLIFGVLIALAGCSDGDKSEASTDSDTAEGEEKNGDKVMDKAEDMKNNIKLSATRGFIGDEVEFTIDQLPDNADVQLIWPTVDGSYAIENQYEVIGPEFTTEDVVILAGKSDADGKWSGSFTIPEGFGGDYTVYVATDNKKIGQTAYTVDPTFKMTPESGPVGTEITIEVEGLGHSTYMRNWQLTYDNKYTGLVSAIATNGKAEAKIRAAGNPGDHAIRLRTGYLGMQYINYLQSPYPDKPAPDFMFTITDEKFVGENHVEEAPVAANGGVEMPELKNDSGVTMTLDTEIGAVGDPVTMTAEGFDKNKEVELVWNTMKGSRVSGLGFAEESSVLDNVKTDSDGKFTYDFKIPDDLGGIPHRIDAKVGDKVVGQAYLSIKPTLVSISPTSGPVGTKIEVTIKGGGWTEFDNAYYLTYDNAYTGYLCSFNSQGTLTFDVIATGDVGYHVIDMYPGIYRQKEKDTDMTLIPQLTYSSDHPGSAMPAIRLGFEVTE
;
A
#
# COMPACT_ATOMS: atom_id res chain seq x y z
N MET A 1 -40.69 39.68 48.35
CA MET A 1 -41.48 39.19 49.48
C MET A 1 -41.47 37.67 49.49
N ASN A 2 -40.96 37.13 50.58
CA ASN A 2 -40.93 35.76 51.03
C ASN A 2 -39.99 34.73 50.32
N VAL A 3 -38.92 34.54 51.07
CA VAL A 3 -38.01 33.43 51.15
C VAL A 3 -38.69 32.23 51.77
N VAL A 4 -38.45 31.01 51.23
CA VAL A 4 -38.58 29.76 51.99
C VAL A 4 -37.36 28.91 51.78
N HIS A 5 -36.58 28.70 52.85
CA HIS A 5 -35.51 27.72 53.00
C HIS A 5 -36.10 26.33 53.25
N SER A 6 -35.51 25.30 52.65
CA SER A 6 -35.66 23.93 53.14
C SER A 6 -34.30 23.22 53.11
N ASN A 7 -33.82 22.92 54.31
CA ASN A 7 -32.68 22.04 54.60
C ASN A 7 -33.06 20.57 54.37
N SER A 8 -32.21 19.79 53.76
CA SER A 8 -32.21 18.35 54.02
C SER A 8 -30.78 17.76 53.88
N LYS A 9 -30.50 16.94 54.85
CA LYS A 9 -29.22 16.40 55.33
C LYS A 9 -28.62 15.39 54.38
N ARG A 10 -27.26 15.42 54.26
CA ARG A 10 -26.42 14.34 53.68
C ARG A 10 -26.18 13.24 54.70
N PRO A 11 -26.07 11.97 54.29
CA PRO A 11 -25.31 10.97 55.05
C PRO A 11 -23.91 10.82 54.48
N LEU A 12 -22.92 10.81 55.36
CA LEU A 12 -21.55 10.42 55.16
C LEU A 12 -21.50 8.92 54.81
N SER A 13 -20.79 8.57 53.77
CA SER A 13 -20.34 7.19 53.54
C SER A 13 -18.81 7.18 53.39
N PHE A 14 -18.21 6.36 54.22
CA PHE A 14 -16.79 6.09 54.38
C PHE A 14 -16.16 5.60 53.07
N VAL A 15 -15.06 6.25 52.62
CA VAL A 15 -14.14 5.71 51.61
C VAL A 15 -12.99 5.07 52.34
N LEU A 16 -12.84 3.77 52.17
CA LEU A 16 -11.72 2.96 52.65
C LEU A 16 -10.57 3.11 51.65
N MET A 17 -9.51 3.76 52.08
CA MET A 17 -8.28 3.97 51.32
C MET A 17 -7.34 2.77 51.56
N LEU A 18 -7.17 1.91 50.56
CA LEU A 18 -6.17 0.84 50.55
C LEU A 18 -4.86 1.42 49.97
N ILE A 19 -3.88 1.60 50.87
CA ILE A 19 -2.51 1.97 50.51
C ILE A 19 -1.76 0.68 50.20
N PHE A 20 -1.32 0.51 48.96
CA PHE A 20 -0.32 -0.48 48.57
C PHE A 20 1.06 0.18 48.58
N GLY A 21 1.86 -0.17 49.59
CA GLY A 21 3.27 0.25 49.69
C GLY A 21 4.14 -0.54 48.72
N VAL A 22 4.90 0.18 47.91
CA VAL A 22 5.97 -0.40 47.09
C VAL A 22 7.26 -0.40 47.94
N LEU A 23 7.73 -1.57 48.31
CA LEU A 23 9.07 -1.77 48.90
C LEU A 23 10.10 -1.84 47.78
N ILE A 24 11.00 -0.87 47.72
CA ILE A 24 12.22 -0.93 46.93
C ILE A 24 13.29 -1.61 47.81
N ALA A 25 13.68 -2.81 47.44
CA ALA A 25 14.85 -3.47 48.03
C ALA A 25 16.07 -3.28 47.12
N LEU A 26 17.02 -2.48 47.57
CA LEU A 26 18.40 -2.47 47.09
C LEU A 26 19.13 -3.65 47.70
N ALA A 27 19.65 -4.56 46.89
CA ALA A 27 20.65 -5.52 47.31
C ALA A 27 21.65 -5.72 46.19
N GLY A 28 22.83 -5.57 46.53
CA GLY A 28 24.14 -5.58 46.09
C GLY A 28 24.65 -6.91 45.53
N CYS A 29 25.71 -6.77 44.79
CA CYS A 29 26.50 -7.82 44.15
C CYS A 29 27.09 -8.82 45.15
N SER A 30 27.03 -10.12 44.82
CA SER A 30 28.10 -11.06 45.15
C SER A 30 27.99 -12.31 44.27
N ASP A 31 29.13 -12.85 43.93
CA ASP A 31 29.52 -13.87 42.98
C ASP A 31 28.84 -15.25 43.11
N GLY A 32 28.79 -15.92 41.96
CA GLY A 32 29.02 -17.37 41.81
C GLY A 32 27.78 -18.25 41.70
N ASP A 33 27.40 -18.68 40.54
CA ASP A 33 27.52 -20.07 40.06
C ASP A 33 26.88 -20.26 38.70
N LYS A 34 27.49 -21.13 37.89
CA LYS A 34 27.08 -21.48 36.56
C LYS A 34 25.81 -22.31 36.58
N SER A 35 24.76 -21.83 35.88
CA SER A 35 23.73 -22.71 35.34
C SER A 35 23.41 -22.25 33.90
N GLU A 36 23.47 -23.19 33.00
CA GLU A 36 23.16 -23.04 31.59
C GLU A 36 21.74 -22.51 31.44
N ALA A 37 21.61 -21.28 30.94
CA ALA A 37 20.34 -20.76 30.47
C ALA A 37 20.33 -20.91 28.94
N SER A 38 19.46 -21.79 28.47
CA SER A 38 19.08 -21.87 27.06
C SER A 38 18.52 -20.52 26.65
N THR A 39 19.21 -19.84 25.76
CA THR A 39 18.71 -18.68 25.05
C THR A 39 17.87 -19.18 23.90
N ASP A 40 16.57 -19.35 24.12
CA ASP A 40 15.60 -19.34 23.05
C ASP A 40 15.45 -17.90 22.57
N SER A 41 16.19 -17.57 21.56
CA SER A 41 15.90 -16.41 20.72
C SER A 41 14.85 -16.86 19.71
N ASP A 42 13.57 -16.65 20.02
CA ASP A 42 12.50 -16.71 19.05
C ASP A 42 12.70 -15.57 18.04
N THR A 43 13.47 -15.87 17.01
CA THR A 43 13.37 -15.20 15.72
C THR A 43 12.07 -15.69 15.10
N ALA A 44 11.07 -14.83 15.04
CA ALA A 44 9.88 -15.04 14.24
C ALA A 44 10.29 -15.04 12.75
N GLU A 45 10.75 -16.18 12.28
CA GLU A 45 10.82 -16.50 10.87
C GLU A 45 9.38 -16.83 10.41
N GLY A 46 8.81 -15.92 9.63
CA GLY A 46 7.61 -16.21 8.89
C GLY A 46 7.91 -17.39 7.95
N GLU A 47 7.16 -18.47 8.07
CA GLU A 47 7.23 -19.60 7.13
C GLU A 47 6.81 -19.11 5.74
N GLU A 48 7.81 -18.90 4.87
CA GLU A 48 7.60 -18.88 3.43
C GLU A 48 7.13 -20.28 3.01
N LYS A 49 5.90 -20.38 2.55
CA LYS A 49 5.45 -21.55 1.79
C LYS A 49 6.11 -21.53 0.42
N ASN A 50 7.35 -21.98 0.36
CA ASN A 50 8.05 -22.28 -0.87
C ASN A 50 7.42 -23.52 -1.53
N GLY A 51 6.95 -23.33 -2.76
CA GLY A 51 6.79 -24.44 -3.68
C GLY A 51 8.16 -25.06 -3.94
N ASP A 52 8.41 -26.22 -3.33
CA ASP A 52 9.66 -26.97 -3.43
C ASP A 52 10.04 -27.28 -4.88
N LYS A 53 10.89 -26.44 -5.46
CA LYS A 53 11.97 -26.93 -6.30
C LYS A 53 13.19 -27.03 -5.39
N VAL A 54 13.58 -28.27 -5.07
CA VAL A 54 14.78 -28.61 -4.33
C VAL A 54 15.95 -27.80 -4.90
N MET A 55 16.35 -26.74 -4.20
CA MET A 55 17.63 -26.09 -4.46
C MET A 55 18.72 -27.02 -3.91
N ASP A 56 19.58 -27.51 -4.77
CA ASP A 56 20.80 -28.19 -4.37
C ASP A 56 21.51 -27.35 -3.31
N LYS A 57 21.87 -28.01 -2.21
CA LYS A 57 22.59 -27.38 -1.10
C LYS A 57 23.77 -26.58 -1.62
N ALA A 58 23.93 -25.34 -1.10
CA ALA A 58 25.06 -24.46 -1.34
C ALA A 58 26.35 -25.02 -0.74
N GLU A 59 26.78 -26.18 -1.20
CA GLU A 59 28.07 -26.78 -0.89
C GLU A 59 29.07 -26.33 -1.96
N ASP A 60 30.08 -25.56 -1.53
CA ASP A 60 31.31 -25.16 -2.27
C ASP A 60 31.22 -24.08 -3.37
N MET A 61 30.31 -23.12 -3.30
CA MET A 61 30.42 -21.94 -4.17
C MET A 61 31.61 -21.09 -3.78
N LYS A 62 32.45 -20.76 -4.78
CA LYS A 62 33.64 -19.94 -4.56
C LYS A 62 33.28 -18.44 -4.58
N ASN A 63 33.91 -17.66 -3.71
CA ASN A 63 33.87 -16.19 -3.81
C ASN A 63 34.97 -15.73 -4.82
N ASN A 64 34.78 -16.06 -6.09
CA ASN A 64 35.74 -15.85 -7.14
C ASN A 64 35.39 -14.69 -8.09
N ILE A 65 34.28 -14.00 -7.83
CA ILE A 65 33.84 -12.81 -8.54
C ILE A 65 34.35 -11.57 -7.82
N LYS A 66 35.09 -10.71 -8.53
CA LYS A 66 35.53 -9.40 -8.05
C LYS A 66 34.80 -8.33 -8.84
N LEU A 67 34.16 -7.40 -8.15
CA LEU A 67 33.46 -6.26 -8.72
C LEU A 67 34.24 -4.98 -8.48
N SER A 68 34.15 -4.01 -9.40
CA SER A 68 34.71 -2.66 -9.24
C SER A 68 34.06 -1.88 -8.10
N ALA A 69 32.79 -2.19 -7.81
CA ALA A 69 32.04 -1.70 -6.66
C ALA A 69 31.15 -2.83 -6.13
N THR A 70 30.92 -2.86 -4.82
CA THR A 70 30.02 -3.82 -4.15
C THR A 70 28.72 -3.16 -3.72
N ARG A 71 28.52 -1.89 -4.09
CA ARG A 71 27.35 -1.08 -3.78
C ARG A 71 27.18 0.01 -4.84
N GLY A 72 25.92 0.33 -5.18
CA GLY A 72 25.58 1.39 -6.14
C GLY A 72 24.07 1.46 -6.34
N PHE A 73 23.66 2.05 -7.47
CA PHE A 73 22.27 2.34 -7.79
C PHE A 73 21.83 1.58 -9.05
N ILE A 74 20.54 1.48 -9.27
CA ILE A 74 19.98 1.00 -10.52
C ILE A 74 20.56 1.82 -11.67
N GLY A 75 20.98 1.14 -12.75
CA GLY A 75 21.56 1.76 -13.93
C GLY A 75 23.07 2.00 -13.87
N ASP A 76 23.72 1.83 -12.72
CA ASP A 76 25.16 1.93 -12.61
C ASP A 76 25.88 0.82 -13.43
N GLU A 77 26.99 1.16 -14.07
CA GLU A 77 27.86 0.20 -14.74
C GLU A 77 28.90 -0.35 -13.76
N VAL A 78 28.99 -1.66 -13.65
CA VAL A 78 29.91 -2.37 -12.76
C VAL A 78 30.85 -3.28 -13.57
N GLU A 79 32.14 -3.05 -13.45
CA GLU A 79 33.13 -3.96 -14.03
C GLU A 79 33.33 -5.19 -13.14
N PHE A 80 33.57 -6.33 -13.74
CA PHE A 80 33.85 -7.57 -13.04
C PHE A 80 35.06 -8.32 -13.58
N THR A 81 35.66 -9.10 -12.71
CA THR A 81 36.68 -10.11 -13.05
C THR A 81 36.40 -11.39 -12.27
N ILE A 82 36.37 -12.51 -12.98
CA ILE A 82 36.08 -13.84 -12.40
C ILE A 82 37.28 -14.73 -12.72
N ASP A 83 37.81 -15.37 -11.71
CA ASP A 83 38.95 -16.31 -11.80
C ASP A 83 38.45 -17.74 -11.50
N GLN A 84 39.28 -18.74 -11.79
CA GLN A 84 39.06 -20.16 -11.45
C GLN A 84 37.80 -20.78 -12.10
N LEU A 85 37.47 -20.30 -13.30
CA LEU A 85 36.46 -20.91 -14.16
C LEU A 85 37.07 -22.12 -14.90
N PRO A 86 36.26 -23.05 -15.42
CA PRO A 86 36.75 -24.02 -16.41
C PRO A 86 37.30 -23.32 -17.63
N ASP A 87 38.39 -23.86 -18.23
CA ASP A 87 39.04 -23.27 -19.38
C ASP A 87 38.14 -23.31 -20.63
N ASN A 88 38.06 -22.20 -21.37
CA ASN A 88 37.26 -22.06 -22.59
C ASN A 88 35.78 -22.48 -22.45
N ALA A 89 35.20 -22.37 -21.28
CA ALA A 89 33.82 -22.74 -21.00
C ALA A 89 32.86 -21.61 -21.32
N ASP A 90 31.63 -21.97 -21.71
CA ASP A 90 30.51 -21.01 -21.75
C ASP A 90 30.08 -20.68 -20.34
N VAL A 91 29.97 -19.40 -20.04
CA VAL A 91 29.67 -18.87 -18.69
C VAL A 91 28.58 -17.83 -18.72
N GLN A 92 27.86 -17.74 -17.64
CA GLN A 92 26.74 -16.81 -17.46
C GLN A 92 26.87 -16.08 -16.13
N LEU A 93 26.61 -14.78 -16.14
CA LEU A 93 26.42 -13.98 -14.94
C LEU A 93 24.92 -13.93 -14.63
N ILE A 94 24.55 -14.31 -13.42
CA ILE A 94 23.16 -14.42 -12.99
C ILE A 94 22.88 -13.40 -11.90
N TRP A 95 21.78 -12.68 -12.07
CA TRP A 95 21.22 -11.76 -11.12
C TRP A 95 19.85 -12.28 -10.67
N PRO A 96 19.59 -12.56 -9.38
CA PRO A 96 18.28 -12.90 -8.90
C PRO A 96 17.37 -11.67 -8.96
N THR A 97 16.24 -11.76 -9.65
CA THR A 97 15.20 -10.74 -9.63
C THR A 97 14.14 -11.10 -8.61
N VAL A 98 13.46 -10.10 -8.09
CA VAL A 98 12.34 -10.28 -7.17
C VAL A 98 11.13 -9.57 -7.74
N ASP A 99 10.00 -10.27 -7.82
CA ASP A 99 8.69 -9.69 -8.12
C ASP A 99 7.85 -9.62 -6.86
N GLY A 100 7.23 -8.47 -6.62
CA GLY A 100 6.31 -8.24 -5.51
C GLY A 100 4.88 -8.10 -6.01
N SER A 101 3.93 -8.69 -5.28
CA SER A 101 2.53 -8.63 -5.64
C SER A 101 1.61 -8.60 -4.42
N TYR A 102 0.36 -8.24 -4.68
CA TYR A 102 -0.77 -8.46 -3.79
C TYR A 102 -1.80 -9.30 -4.53
N ALA A 103 -2.52 -10.16 -3.83
CA ALA A 103 -3.62 -10.95 -4.39
C ALA A 103 -4.91 -10.69 -3.61
N ILE A 104 -6.06 -10.93 -4.25
CA ILE A 104 -7.37 -10.94 -3.59
C ILE A 104 -7.85 -12.36 -3.50
N GLU A 105 -8.09 -12.83 -2.28
CA GLU A 105 -8.81 -14.07 -2.02
C GLU A 105 -10.27 -13.80 -1.63
N ASN A 106 -11.15 -14.76 -1.90
CA ASN A 106 -12.56 -14.70 -1.53
C ASN A 106 -13.27 -13.40 -1.93
N GLN A 107 -12.75 -12.70 -2.95
CA GLN A 107 -13.21 -11.42 -3.51
C GLN A 107 -12.93 -10.18 -2.65
N TYR A 108 -12.46 -10.29 -1.43
CA TYR A 108 -12.34 -9.16 -0.50
C TYR A 108 -11.17 -9.23 0.48
N GLU A 109 -10.44 -10.32 0.53
CA GLU A 109 -9.26 -10.44 1.38
C GLU A 109 -8.00 -10.10 0.58
N VAL A 110 -7.29 -9.06 0.99
CA VAL A 110 -5.99 -8.72 0.42
C VAL A 110 -4.92 -9.59 1.05
N ILE A 111 -4.24 -10.35 0.20
CA ILE A 111 -3.12 -11.21 0.59
C ILE A 111 -1.83 -10.60 0.07
N GLY A 112 -0.80 -10.77 0.81
CA GLY A 112 0.49 -10.19 0.44
C GLY A 112 1.03 -9.20 1.48
N PRO A 113 2.12 -8.50 1.17
CA PRO A 113 2.84 -8.67 -0.09
C PRO A 113 3.46 -10.07 -0.20
N GLU A 114 3.36 -10.64 -1.40
CA GLU A 114 4.05 -11.87 -1.78
C GLU A 114 5.27 -11.52 -2.65
N PHE A 115 6.34 -12.32 -2.53
CA PHE A 115 7.56 -12.11 -3.28
C PHE A 115 8.02 -13.40 -3.93
N THR A 116 8.26 -13.35 -5.23
CA THR A 116 8.83 -14.46 -5.99
C THR A 116 10.22 -14.10 -6.49
N THR A 117 11.15 -15.05 -6.47
CA THR A 117 12.52 -14.82 -6.92
C THR A 117 12.81 -15.66 -8.15
N GLU A 118 13.39 -15.04 -9.18
CA GLU A 118 13.80 -15.70 -10.39
C GLU A 118 15.28 -15.38 -10.71
N ASP A 119 16.02 -16.39 -11.15
CA ASP A 119 17.39 -16.22 -11.62
C ASP A 119 17.40 -15.73 -13.08
N VAL A 120 17.89 -14.53 -13.31
CA VAL A 120 17.99 -13.93 -14.65
C VAL A 120 19.44 -13.88 -15.11
N VAL A 121 19.70 -14.40 -16.31
CA VAL A 121 21.02 -14.26 -16.96
C VAL A 121 21.17 -12.84 -17.50
N ILE A 122 22.00 -12.03 -16.85
CA ILE A 122 22.25 -10.64 -17.24
C ILE A 122 23.38 -10.49 -18.25
N LEU A 123 24.30 -11.44 -18.30
CA LEU A 123 25.40 -11.47 -19.27
C LEU A 123 25.83 -12.92 -19.52
N ALA A 124 26.13 -13.22 -20.79
CA ALA A 124 26.70 -14.49 -21.20
C ALA A 124 28.03 -14.25 -21.92
N GLY A 125 28.98 -15.16 -21.74
CA GLY A 125 30.29 -15.04 -22.32
C GLY A 125 31.07 -16.37 -22.33
N LYS A 126 32.37 -16.25 -22.45
CA LYS A 126 33.29 -17.40 -22.47
C LYS A 126 34.52 -17.11 -21.61
N SER A 127 34.92 -18.05 -20.79
CA SER A 127 36.22 -17.99 -20.11
C SER A 127 37.36 -18.16 -21.09
N ASP A 128 38.53 -17.59 -20.77
CA ASP A 128 39.72 -17.79 -21.51
C ASP A 128 40.43 -19.13 -21.19
N ALA A 129 41.61 -19.37 -21.82
CA ALA A 129 42.38 -20.57 -21.61
C ALA A 129 43.04 -20.68 -20.22
N ASP A 130 43.01 -19.59 -19.44
CA ASP A 130 43.48 -19.52 -18.04
C ASP A 130 42.31 -19.56 -17.04
N GLY A 131 41.10 -19.85 -17.52
CA GLY A 131 39.89 -19.90 -16.69
C GLY A 131 39.46 -18.54 -16.11
N LYS A 132 39.64 -17.46 -16.88
CA LYS A 132 39.27 -16.11 -16.51
C LYS A 132 38.19 -15.55 -17.41
N TRP A 133 37.34 -14.69 -16.85
CA TRP A 133 36.34 -13.91 -17.57
C TRP A 133 36.22 -12.52 -16.97
N SER A 134 36.20 -11.49 -17.80
CA SER A 134 35.99 -10.10 -17.35
C SER A 134 35.09 -9.35 -18.30
N GLY A 135 34.43 -8.33 -17.80
CA GLY A 135 33.51 -7.48 -18.54
C GLY A 135 32.87 -6.44 -17.64
N SER A 136 31.76 -5.87 -18.12
CA SER A 136 30.92 -5.00 -17.33
C SER A 136 29.43 -5.39 -17.51
N PHE A 137 28.61 -5.02 -16.55
CA PHE A 137 27.16 -5.13 -16.61
C PHE A 137 26.51 -3.92 -15.94
N THR A 138 25.29 -3.63 -16.34
CA THR A 138 24.48 -2.56 -15.73
C THR A 138 23.64 -3.17 -14.64
N ILE A 139 23.54 -2.50 -13.47
CA ILE A 139 22.67 -2.92 -12.37
C ILE A 139 21.22 -2.89 -12.87
N PRO A 140 20.51 -4.04 -12.84
CA PRO A 140 19.14 -4.14 -13.36
C PRO A 140 18.14 -3.30 -12.58
N GLU A 141 17.03 -2.94 -13.25
CA GLU A 141 15.83 -2.42 -12.58
C GLU A 141 15.27 -3.47 -11.63
N GLY A 142 14.62 -3.02 -10.55
CA GLY A 142 13.98 -3.89 -9.57
C GLY A 142 14.09 -3.35 -8.14
N PHE A 143 13.85 -4.22 -7.17
CA PHE A 143 14.00 -3.88 -5.77
C PHE A 143 15.45 -3.54 -5.42
N GLY A 144 15.62 -2.65 -4.45
CA GLY A 144 16.90 -2.44 -3.77
C GLY A 144 17.17 -3.48 -2.68
N GLY A 145 18.36 -3.41 -2.12
CA GLY A 145 18.80 -4.29 -1.05
C GLY A 145 19.99 -5.14 -1.40
N ASP A 146 20.22 -6.19 -0.66
CA ASP A 146 21.39 -7.05 -0.79
C ASP A 146 21.10 -8.20 -1.76
N TYR A 147 21.95 -8.32 -2.76
CA TYR A 147 21.88 -9.36 -3.79
C TYR A 147 23.09 -10.28 -3.72
N THR A 148 22.90 -11.53 -4.10
CA THR A 148 23.99 -12.44 -4.39
C THR A 148 24.06 -12.65 -5.89
N VAL A 149 25.12 -12.14 -6.52
CA VAL A 149 25.40 -12.31 -7.94
C VAL A 149 26.14 -13.62 -8.14
N TYR A 150 25.72 -14.42 -9.12
CA TYR A 150 26.31 -15.73 -9.38
C TYR A 150 26.98 -15.79 -10.74
N VAL A 151 28.01 -16.64 -10.84
CA VAL A 151 28.51 -17.13 -12.13
C VAL A 151 28.16 -18.61 -12.27
N ALA A 152 27.65 -18.98 -13.46
CA ALA A 152 27.25 -20.34 -13.76
C ALA A 152 27.93 -20.83 -15.05
N THR A 153 28.10 -22.16 -15.14
CA THR A 153 28.45 -22.91 -16.34
C THR A 153 27.62 -24.19 -16.36
N ASP A 154 27.19 -24.63 -17.54
CA ASP A 154 26.36 -25.83 -17.71
C ASP A 154 25.11 -25.85 -16.78
N ASN A 155 24.47 -24.66 -16.62
CA ASN A 155 23.33 -24.43 -15.72
C ASN A 155 23.61 -24.70 -14.22
N LYS A 156 24.88 -24.75 -13.82
CA LYS A 156 25.28 -24.91 -12.42
C LYS A 156 25.98 -23.64 -11.92
N LYS A 157 25.50 -23.07 -10.82
CA LYS A 157 26.18 -21.98 -10.11
C LYS A 157 27.51 -22.48 -9.51
N ILE A 158 28.61 -21.82 -9.84
CA ILE A 158 29.97 -22.24 -9.43
C ILE A 158 30.73 -21.16 -8.67
N GLY A 159 30.22 -19.91 -8.64
CA GLY A 159 30.81 -18.82 -7.90
C GLY A 159 29.78 -17.75 -7.59
N GLN A 160 30.09 -16.92 -6.59
CA GLN A 160 29.19 -15.89 -6.10
C GLN A 160 29.94 -14.67 -5.56
N THR A 161 29.23 -13.54 -5.46
CA THR A 161 29.65 -12.34 -4.73
C THR A 161 28.43 -11.55 -4.29
N ALA A 162 28.58 -10.69 -3.27
CA ALA A 162 27.51 -9.83 -2.79
C ALA A 162 27.53 -8.47 -3.50
N TYR A 163 26.37 -7.89 -3.71
CA TYR A 163 26.18 -6.52 -4.17
C TYR A 163 24.98 -5.89 -3.48
N THR A 164 25.09 -4.62 -3.06
CA THR A 164 24.00 -3.86 -2.45
C THR A 164 23.49 -2.80 -3.43
N VAL A 165 22.19 -2.81 -3.72
CA VAL A 165 21.49 -1.77 -4.48
C VAL A 165 20.85 -0.78 -3.52
N ASP A 166 21.28 0.49 -3.58
CA ASP A 166 20.74 1.55 -2.77
C ASP A 166 19.58 2.27 -3.47
N PRO A 167 18.56 2.74 -2.73
CA PRO A 167 17.47 3.50 -3.31
C PRO A 167 17.91 4.91 -3.69
N THR A 168 17.29 5.43 -4.75
CA THR A 168 17.38 6.83 -5.17
C THR A 168 16.07 7.55 -4.95
N PHE A 169 16.15 8.87 -4.71
CA PHE A 169 15.00 9.73 -4.46
C PHE A 169 15.17 11.06 -5.18
N LYS A 170 14.12 11.55 -5.82
CA LYS A 170 14.12 12.84 -6.51
C LYS A 170 12.80 13.57 -6.24
N MET A 171 12.84 14.82 -5.84
CA MET A 171 11.68 15.67 -5.61
C MET A 171 11.48 16.67 -6.75
N THR A 172 10.25 16.86 -7.20
CA THR A 172 9.85 17.80 -8.23
C THR A 172 8.43 18.31 -7.98
N PRO A 173 8.14 19.63 -8.06
CA PRO A 173 9.12 20.73 -8.15
C PRO A 173 9.79 21.03 -6.80
N GLU A 174 10.73 21.98 -6.76
CA GLU A 174 11.39 22.44 -5.53
C GLU A 174 10.72 23.68 -4.92
N SER A 175 9.80 24.31 -5.65
CA SER A 175 9.06 25.48 -5.16
C SER A 175 7.72 25.65 -5.87
N GLY A 176 6.81 26.40 -5.23
CA GLY A 176 5.51 26.80 -5.75
C GLY A 176 4.60 27.33 -4.64
N PRO A 177 3.39 27.81 -4.96
CA PRO A 177 2.42 28.25 -3.95
C PRO A 177 1.90 27.08 -3.08
N VAL A 178 1.21 27.40 -1.99
CA VAL A 178 0.44 26.42 -1.22
C VAL A 178 -0.48 25.64 -2.16
N GLY A 179 -0.57 24.32 -1.96
CA GLY A 179 -1.39 23.45 -2.80
C GLY A 179 -0.67 22.88 -4.04
N THR A 180 0.55 23.36 -4.35
CA THR A 180 1.37 22.75 -5.42
C THR A 180 1.58 21.28 -5.16
N GLU A 181 1.29 20.43 -6.15
CA GLU A 181 1.63 19.00 -6.08
C GLU A 181 3.15 18.81 -6.10
N ILE A 182 3.64 18.07 -5.14
CA ILE A 182 5.04 17.68 -4.99
C ILE A 182 5.13 16.19 -5.23
N THR A 183 5.87 15.79 -6.24
CA THR A 183 6.14 14.39 -6.56
C THR A 183 7.53 14.02 -6.06
N ILE A 184 7.63 12.89 -5.37
CA ILE A 184 8.89 12.28 -4.97
C ILE A 184 9.00 10.95 -5.72
N GLU A 185 9.83 10.93 -6.75
CA GLU A 185 10.18 9.72 -7.49
C GLU A 185 11.14 8.89 -6.65
N VAL A 186 10.88 7.59 -6.56
CA VAL A 186 11.73 6.63 -5.84
C VAL A 186 12.07 5.45 -6.74
N GLU A 187 13.31 4.97 -6.69
CA GLU A 187 13.75 3.75 -7.38
C GLU A 187 14.63 2.93 -6.44
N GLY A 188 14.57 1.61 -6.54
CA GLY A 188 15.36 0.70 -5.72
C GLY A 188 14.92 0.63 -4.26
N LEU A 189 13.62 0.84 -3.95
CA LEU A 189 13.12 0.49 -2.63
C LEU A 189 13.22 -1.02 -2.43
N GLY A 190 13.58 -1.45 -1.21
CA GLY A 190 13.76 -2.88 -0.94
C GLY A 190 12.44 -3.61 -0.67
N HIS A 191 12.46 -4.93 -0.77
CA HIS A 191 11.31 -5.80 -0.49
C HIS A 191 11.29 -6.36 0.94
N SER A 192 12.40 -6.37 1.65
CA SER A 192 12.42 -6.84 3.05
C SER A 192 11.60 -5.94 3.98
N THR A 193 11.12 -6.48 5.09
CA THR A 193 10.19 -5.82 6.02
C THR A 193 10.56 -4.38 6.37
N TYR A 194 11.83 -4.11 6.63
CA TYR A 194 12.28 -2.77 7.02
C TYR A 194 12.65 -1.89 5.81
N MET A 195 13.04 -2.47 4.68
CA MET A 195 13.45 -1.73 3.49
C MET A 195 12.28 -1.30 2.60
N ARG A 196 11.12 -1.93 2.74
CA ARG A 196 9.90 -1.58 2.01
C ARG A 196 9.03 -0.52 2.67
N ASN A 197 9.36 -0.13 3.92
CA ASN A 197 8.57 0.80 4.72
C ASN A 197 9.30 2.13 4.91
N TRP A 198 9.14 3.04 3.97
CA TRP A 198 9.67 4.40 4.09
C TRP A 198 8.59 5.33 4.60
N GLN A 199 8.95 6.18 5.56
CA GLN A 199 8.03 7.10 6.22
C GLN A 199 8.38 8.52 5.84
N LEU A 200 7.41 9.23 5.27
CA LEU A 200 7.54 10.64 4.92
C LEU A 200 7.02 11.53 6.04
N THR A 201 7.79 12.57 6.36
CA THR A 201 7.37 13.67 7.22
C THR A 201 7.49 14.99 6.50
N TYR A 202 6.52 15.87 6.71
CA TYR A 202 6.49 17.25 6.26
C TYR A 202 6.56 18.17 7.50
N ASP A 203 7.58 19.04 7.61
CA ASP A 203 7.86 19.85 8.79
C ASP A 203 7.84 19.06 10.11
N ASN A 204 8.46 17.87 10.10
CA ASN A 204 8.48 16.92 11.21
C ASN A 204 7.10 16.35 11.61
N LYS A 205 6.04 16.64 10.86
CA LYS A 205 4.73 16.00 11.03
C LYS A 205 4.68 14.76 10.16
N TYR A 206 4.18 13.67 10.71
CA TYR A 206 4.02 12.43 9.96
C TYR A 206 2.94 12.59 8.87
N THR A 207 3.29 12.29 7.64
CA THR A 207 2.39 12.41 6.48
C THR A 207 1.91 11.05 6.00
N GLY A 208 2.83 10.12 5.73
CA GLY A 208 2.43 8.82 5.23
C GLY A 208 3.57 7.88 4.83
N LEU A 209 3.16 6.76 4.26
CA LEU A 209 4.00 5.66 3.78
C LEU A 209 4.39 5.87 2.32
N VAL A 210 5.64 5.57 2.03
CA VAL A 210 6.18 5.41 0.67
C VAL A 210 6.61 3.96 0.52
N SER A 211 5.95 3.22 -0.35
CA SER A 211 6.21 1.81 -0.68
C SER A 211 6.22 1.61 -2.19
N ALA A 212 6.77 0.50 -2.65
CA ALA A 212 6.86 0.15 -4.06
C ALA A 212 6.88 -1.38 -4.23
N ILE A 213 5.84 -2.05 -3.75
CA ILE A 213 5.77 -3.53 -3.74
C ILE A 213 5.41 -4.05 -5.14
N ALA A 214 4.23 -3.67 -5.63
CA ALA A 214 3.71 -4.14 -6.91
C ALA A 214 4.44 -3.55 -8.12
N THR A 215 5.33 -2.62 -7.88
CA THR A 215 6.12 -1.92 -8.88
C THR A 215 7.62 -2.26 -8.78
N ASN A 216 7.95 -3.31 -8.03
CA ASN A 216 9.30 -3.84 -7.93
C ASN A 216 10.36 -2.79 -7.55
N GLY A 217 10.02 -1.94 -6.57
CA GLY A 217 10.96 -0.96 -6.03
C GLY A 217 10.91 0.44 -6.65
N LYS A 218 10.00 0.71 -7.62
CA LYS A 218 9.84 2.01 -8.28
C LYS A 218 8.46 2.59 -8.04
N ALA A 219 8.36 3.82 -7.54
CA ALA A 219 7.07 4.48 -7.33
C ALA A 219 7.18 6.00 -7.31
N GLU A 220 6.03 6.67 -7.33
CA GLU A 220 5.88 8.11 -7.16
C GLU A 220 5.00 8.40 -5.94
N ALA A 221 5.58 9.06 -4.93
CA ALA A 221 4.82 9.57 -3.80
C ALA A 221 4.36 11.01 -4.09
N LYS A 222 3.07 11.29 -3.86
CA LYS A 222 2.46 12.58 -4.15
C LYS A 222 1.88 13.21 -2.90
N ILE A 223 2.30 14.44 -2.61
CA ILE A 223 1.78 15.29 -1.54
C ILE A 223 1.53 16.70 -2.07
N ARG A 224 0.91 17.57 -1.30
CA ARG A 224 0.75 18.98 -1.66
C ARG A 224 1.51 19.90 -0.71
N ALA A 225 2.05 20.99 -1.24
CA ALA A 225 2.68 22.05 -0.44
C ALA A 225 1.68 22.64 0.56
N ALA A 226 2.06 22.75 1.82
CA ALA A 226 1.21 23.24 2.90
C ALA A 226 2.00 24.11 3.88
N GLY A 227 1.40 25.18 4.34
CA GLY A 227 2.00 26.10 5.31
C GLY A 227 2.17 27.51 4.78
N ASN A 228 2.93 28.32 5.50
CA ASN A 228 3.20 29.71 5.14
C ASN A 228 4.30 29.82 4.09
N PRO A 229 4.43 30.94 3.36
CA PRO A 229 5.57 31.20 2.49
C PRO A 229 6.91 31.01 3.20
N GLY A 230 7.84 30.32 2.54
CA GLY A 230 9.17 30.00 3.08
C GLY A 230 9.55 28.54 2.84
N ASP A 231 10.62 28.10 3.50
CA ASP A 231 11.19 26.77 3.32
C ASP A 231 10.54 25.74 4.25
N HIS A 232 10.13 24.62 3.67
CA HIS A 232 9.50 23.48 4.35
C HIS A 232 10.32 22.21 4.15
N ALA A 233 10.54 21.48 5.23
CA ALA A 233 11.36 20.27 5.23
C ALA A 233 10.53 19.02 4.92
N ILE A 234 10.93 18.25 3.90
CA ILE A 234 10.35 16.96 3.55
C ILE A 234 11.43 15.91 3.74
N ARG A 235 11.14 14.90 4.58
CA ARG A 235 12.12 13.90 4.99
C ARG A 235 11.58 12.49 4.81
N LEU A 236 12.43 11.58 4.30
CA LEU A 236 12.13 10.16 4.23
C LEU A 236 13.08 9.38 5.14
N ARG A 237 12.51 8.46 5.91
CA ARG A 237 13.24 7.57 6.81
C ARG A 237 12.64 6.17 6.74
N THR A 238 13.50 5.17 6.86
CA THR A 238 13.01 3.81 7.07
C THR A 238 12.26 3.69 8.37
N GLY A 239 11.28 2.79 8.41
CA GLY A 239 10.44 2.61 9.58
C GLY A 239 9.86 1.20 9.67
N TYR A 240 9.01 1.01 10.66
CA TYR A 240 8.28 -0.24 10.87
C TYR A 240 6.87 0.06 11.36
N LEU A 241 5.87 -0.62 10.79
CA LEU A 241 4.46 -0.46 11.17
C LEU A 241 3.97 1.00 11.21
N GLY A 242 4.35 1.80 10.23
CA GLY A 242 3.93 3.20 10.17
C GLY A 242 4.71 4.16 11.06
N MET A 243 5.80 3.73 11.65
CA MET A 243 6.67 4.55 12.50
C MET A 243 8.09 4.59 11.94
N GLN A 244 8.66 5.79 11.83
CA GLN A 244 10.05 5.96 11.41
C GLN A 244 11.03 5.70 12.55
N TYR A 245 12.21 5.20 12.21
CA TYR A 245 13.32 5.13 13.15
C TYR A 245 14.00 6.49 13.27
N ILE A 246 13.81 7.16 14.38
CA ILE A 246 14.44 8.46 14.66
C ILE A 246 15.86 8.27 15.25
N ASN A 247 16.05 7.22 16.04
CA ASN A 247 17.38 6.84 16.54
C ASN A 247 18.06 5.91 15.53
N TYR A 248 18.94 6.46 14.67
CA TYR A 248 19.61 5.66 13.62
C TYR A 248 20.48 4.54 14.19
N LEU A 249 21.04 4.66 15.39
CA LEU A 249 21.87 3.61 15.98
C LEU A 249 21.07 2.33 16.30
N GLN A 250 19.75 2.43 16.32
CA GLN A 250 18.86 1.30 16.51
C GLN A 250 18.09 0.94 15.24
N SER A 251 18.30 1.67 14.15
CA SER A 251 17.70 1.32 12.86
C SER A 251 18.30 0.01 12.35
N PRO A 252 17.49 -0.93 11.83
CA PRO A 252 18.00 -2.13 11.15
C PRO A 252 18.87 -1.79 9.93
N TYR A 253 18.70 -0.60 9.36
CA TYR A 253 19.43 -0.10 8.19
C TYR A 253 19.97 1.31 8.43
N PRO A 254 20.95 1.48 9.35
CA PRO A 254 21.46 2.79 9.72
C PRO A 254 22.27 3.46 8.59
N ASP A 255 22.77 2.68 7.64
CA ASP A 255 23.61 3.09 6.51
C ASP A 255 22.82 3.39 5.24
N LYS A 256 21.49 3.25 5.24
CA LYS A 256 20.66 3.53 4.05
C LYS A 256 20.50 5.04 3.83
N PRO A 257 20.36 5.46 2.57
CA PRO A 257 20.05 6.85 2.26
C PRO A 257 18.82 7.33 3.04
N ALA A 258 18.90 8.54 3.51
CA ALA A 258 17.84 9.17 4.30
C ALA A 258 17.67 10.61 3.79
N PRO A 259 17.01 10.80 2.65
CA PRO A 259 16.93 12.10 1.99
C PRO A 259 16.17 13.12 2.82
N ASP A 260 16.70 14.33 2.81
CA ASP A 260 16.06 15.55 3.33
C ASP A 260 15.95 16.52 2.16
N PHE A 261 14.70 16.89 1.82
CA PHE A 261 14.40 17.87 0.79
C PHE A 261 13.92 19.17 1.43
N MET A 262 14.12 20.27 0.74
CA MET A 262 13.53 21.57 1.08
C MET A 262 12.62 21.98 -0.07
N PHE A 263 11.37 22.31 0.24
CA PHE A 263 10.43 22.90 -0.69
C PHE A 263 10.15 24.34 -0.29
N THR A 264 10.26 25.27 -1.22
CA THR A 264 10.01 26.68 -0.94
C THR A 264 8.60 27.06 -1.36
N ILE A 265 7.74 27.40 -0.38
CA ILE A 265 6.41 27.96 -0.66
C ILE A 265 6.56 29.42 -1.05
N THR A 266 6.00 29.77 -2.23
CA THR A 266 5.99 31.14 -2.75
C THR A 266 4.75 31.93 -2.27
N ASP A 267 4.80 33.29 -2.38
CA ASP A 267 3.68 34.17 -2.02
C ASP A 267 2.53 34.15 -3.06
N GLU A 268 2.63 33.36 -4.12
CA GLU A 268 1.61 33.30 -5.15
C GLU A 268 0.34 32.63 -4.59
N LYS A 269 -0.83 33.11 -5.05
CA LYS A 269 -2.10 32.54 -4.63
C LYS A 269 -2.33 31.21 -5.36
N PHE A 270 -2.57 30.15 -4.61
CA PHE A 270 -3.03 28.87 -5.15
C PHE A 270 -4.47 29.00 -5.66
N VAL A 271 -4.72 28.42 -6.83
CA VAL A 271 -6.04 28.30 -7.45
C VAL A 271 -6.26 26.83 -7.72
N GLY A 272 -6.79 26.11 -6.74
CA GLY A 272 -7.14 24.69 -6.86
C GLY A 272 -8.61 24.47 -6.56
N GLU A 273 -9.16 23.41 -7.15
CA GLU A 273 -10.55 22.97 -6.93
C GLU A 273 -10.57 21.73 -6.03
N ASN A 274 -11.64 21.60 -5.24
CA ASN A 274 -11.91 20.39 -4.50
C ASN A 274 -12.31 19.29 -5.49
N HIS A 275 -11.57 18.19 -5.54
CA HIS A 275 -11.80 17.14 -6.51
C HIS A 275 -11.33 15.76 -6.01
N VAL A 276 -11.82 14.75 -6.68
CA VAL A 276 -11.25 13.41 -6.65
C VAL A 276 -10.30 13.30 -7.84
N GLU A 277 -9.09 12.83 -7.64
CA GLU A 277 -8.15 12.58 -8.74
C GLU A 277 -8.72 11.53 -9.70
N GLU A 278 -8.21 11.48 -10.92
CA GLU A 278 -8.55 10.39 -11.82
C GLU A 278 -7.98 9.08 -11.25
N ALA A 279 -8.79 8.03 -11.33
CA ALA A 279 -8.31 6.71 -10.94
C ALA A 279 -7.14 6.30 -11.84
N PRO A 280 -6.06 5.76 -11.26
CA PRO A 280 -4.90 5.36 -12.05
C PRO A 280 -5.29 4.29 -13.07
N VAL A 281 -5.11 4.56 -14.35
CA VAL A 281 -5.54 3.69 -15.47
C VAL A 281 -4.84 2.33 -15.46
N ALA A 282 -3.64 2.29 -14.93
CA ALA A 282 -2.82 1.07 -14.83
C ALA A 282 -2.74 0.53 -13.41
N ALA A 283 -3.52 1.07 -12.50
CA ALA A 283 -3.43 0.67 -11.11
C ALA A 283 -4.15 -0.66 -10.90
N ASN A 284 -3.61 -1.67 -11.43
CA ASN A 284 -3.86 -2.96 -10.85
C ASN A 284 -3.26 -3.04 -9.43
N GLY A 285 -2.48 -2.04 -9.00
CA GLY A 285 -1.83 -2.02 -7.70
C GLY A 285 -1.14 -3.34 -7.34
N GLY A 286 -0.87 -4.20 -8.33
CA GLY A 286 -0.41 -5.57 -8.14
C GLY A 286 -1.46 -6.52 -7.57
N VAL A 287 -2.73 -6.13 -7.58
CA VAL A 287 -3.83 -7.01 -7.14
C VAL A 287 -4.24 -7.95 -8.27
N GLU A 288 -4.14 -9.25 -8.02
CA GLU A 288 -4.68 -10.28 -8.89
C GLU A 288 -6.09 -10.66 -8.42
N MET A 289 -7.10 -10.27 -9.20
CA MET A 289 -8.48 -10.69 -8.94
C MET A 289 -8.67 -12.18 -9.29
N PRO A 290 -9.52 -12.91 -8.55
CA PRO A 290 -9.87 -14.29 -8.91
C PRO A 290 -10.35 -14.39 -10.35
N GLU A 291 -9.92 -15.44 -11.06
CA GLU A 291 -10.32 -15.68 -12.43
C GLU A 291 -11.83 -15.83 -12.55
N LEU A 292 -12.45 -15.11 -13.51
CA LEU A 292 -13.88 -15.20 -13.79
C LEU A 292 -14.22 -16.59 -14.34
N LYS A 293 -15.24 -17.21 -13.75
CA LYS A 293 -15.69 -18.55 -14.11
C LYS A 293 -16.87 -18.47 -15.07
N ASN A 294 -16.56 -18.45 -16.37
CA ASN A 294 -17.56 -18.47 -17.41
C ASN A 294 -17.72 -19.90 -17.98
N ASP A 295 -18.95 -20.29 -18.30
CA ASP A 295 -19.18 -21.53 -19.06
C ASP A 295 -18.51 -21.44 -20.43
N SER A 296 -18.16 -22.58 -21.02
CA SER A 296 -17.49 -22.61 -22.33
C SER A 296 -18.30 -21.89 -23.41
N GLY A 297 -17.72 -20.87 -24.01
CA GLY A 297 -18.35 -20.05 -25.05
C GLY A 297 -19.24 -18.91 -24.54
N VAL A 298 -19.39 -18.76 -23.23
CA VAL A 298 -20.09 -17.63 -22.63
C VAL A 298 -19.13 -16.46 -22.43
N THR A 299 -19.57 -15.26 -22.82
CA THR A 299 -18.87 -14.00 -22.56
C THR A 299 -19.83 -12.99 -21.96
N MET A 300 -19.34 -12.22 -20.99
CA MET A 300 -19.99 -11.05 -20.43
C MET A 300 -19.01 -9.88 -20.46
N THR A 301 -19.41 -8.77 -21.03
CA THR A 301 -18.60 -7.55 -21.15
C THR A 301 -19.42 -6.34 -20.70
N LEU A 302 -18.73 -5.39 -20.10
CA LEU A 302 -19.28 -4.08 -19.74
C LEU A 302 -18.65 -3.03 -20.66
N ASP A 303 -19.40 -1.98 -20.99
CA ASP A 303 -18.87 -0.83 -21.74
C ASP A 303 -17.88 0.01 -20.92
N THR A 304 -17.88 -0.16 -19.58
CA THR A 304 -16.89 0.37 -18.67
C THR A 304 -16.65 -0.63 -17.52
N GLU A 305 -15.42 -0.73 -17.06
CA GLU A 305 -15.04 -1.54 -15.90
C GLU A 305 -14.95 -0.73 -14.60
N ILE A 306 -15.09 0.61 -14.69
CA ILE A 306 -15.04 1.52 -13.56
C ILE A 306 -15.99 2.71 -13.79
N GLY A 307 -16.71 3.11 -12.74
CA GLY A 307 -17.59 4.29 -12.79
C GLY A 307 -17.98 4.79 -11.40
N ALA A 308 -18.65 5.93 -11.35
CA ALA A 308 -19.19 6.49 -10.12
C ALA A 308 -20.57 5.91 -9.78
N VAL A 309 -20.96 6.00 -8.51
CA VAL A 309 -22.33 5.65 -8.08
C VAL A 309 -23.35 6.37 -8.95
N GLY A 310 -24.26 5.62 -9.56
CA GLY A 310 -25.33 6.14 -10.41
C GLY A 310 -24.98 6.34 -11.89
N ASP A 311 -23.73 6.16 -12.29
CA ASP A 311 -23.34 6.17 -13.70
C ASP A 311 -24.04 5.05 -14.47
N PRO A 312 -24.44 5.28 -15.73
CA PRO A 312 -25.03 4.24 -16.58
C PRO A 312 -23.94 3.27 -17.04
N VAL A 313 -24.27 1.99 -17.08
CA VAL A 313 -23.42 0.91 -17.62
C VAL A 313 -24.25 0.01 -18.50
N THR A 314 -23.69 -0.35 -19.65
CA THR A 314 -24.28 -1.33 -20.59
C THR A 314 -23.51 -2.65 -20.50
N MET A 315 -24.22 -3.70 -20.12
CA MET A 315 -23.72 -5.08 -20.12
C MET A 315 -24.16 -5.78 -21.42
N THR A 316 -23.22 -6.41 -22.10
CA THR A 316 -23.48 -7.27 -23.26
C THR A 316 -23.02 -8.70 -22.95
N ALA A 317 -23.87 -9.66 -23.24
CA ALA A 317 -23.59 -11.08 -22.99
C ALA A 317 -23.96 -11.94 -24.18
N GLU A 318 -23.13 -12.96 -24.44
CA GLU A 318 -23.29 -13.91 -25.56
C GLU A 318 -22.94 -15.34 -25.10
N GLY A 319 -23.41 -16.30 -25.89
CA GLY A 319 -23.10 -17.74 -25.67
C GLY A 319 -23.96 -18.44 -24.65
N PHE A 320 -25.03 -17.80 -24.18
CA PHE A 320 -26.01 -18.43 -23.29
C PHE A 320 -26.98 -19.35 -24.05
N ASP A 321 -27.69 -20.19 -23.32
CA ASP A 321 -28.83 -20.93 -23.87
C ASP A 321 -29.89 -19.95 -24.39
N LYS A 322 -30.52 -20.28 -25.55
CA LYS A 322 -31.51 -19.46 -26.21
C LYS A 322 -32.81 -19.37 -25.43
N ASN A 323 -33.41 -18.17 -25.37
CA ASN A 323 -34.72 -17.89 -24.77
C ASN A 323 -34.79 -18.29 -23.28
N LYS A 324 -33.68 -18.21 -22.55
CA LYS A 324 -33.61 -18.51 -21.12
C LYS A 324 -33.74 -17.22 -20.30
N GLU A 325 -34.31 -17.38 -19.10
CA GLU A 325 -34.22 -16.36 -18.07
C GLU A 325 -32.87 -16.45 -17.39
N VAL A 326 -32.25 -15.28 -17.19
CA VAL A 326 -30.94 -15.10 -16.54
C VAL A 326 -31.14 -14.10 -15.41
N GLU A 327 -30.84 -14.52 -14.19
CA GLU A 327 -30.78 -13.64 -13.03
C GLU A 327 -29.41 -12.99 -12.96
N LEU A 328 -29.36 -11.66 -12.92
CA LEU A 328 -28.15 -10.86 -12.73
C LEU A 328 -28.00 -10.54 -11.25
N VAL A 329 -26.86 -10.90 -10.67
CA VAL A 329 -26.60 -10.79 -9.24
C VAL A 329 -25.36 -9.93 -8.99
N TRP A 330 -25.53 -8.90 -8.17
CA TRP A 330 -24.46 -8.04 -7.66
C TRP A 330 -23.91 -8.61 -6.36
N ASN A 331 -22.62 -8.81 -6.29
CA ASN A 331 -21.92 -9.29 -5.08
C ASN A 331 -21.18 -8.14 -4.41
N THR A 332 -21.41 -7.98 -3.12
CA THR A 332 -20.80 -6.96 -2.26
C THR A 332 -20.43 -7.53 -0.90
N MET A 333 -19.85 -6.70 -0.07
CA MET A 333 -19.52 -7.04 1.31
C MET A 333 -20.42 -6.31 2.29
N LYS A 334 -20.82 -7.00 3.35
CA LYS A 334 -21.39 -6.38 4.56
C LYS A 334 -20.61 -6.79 5.79
N GLY A 335 -20.41 -5.84 6.69
CA GLY A 335 -19.72 -6.12 7.92
C GLY A 335 -19.75 -4.99 8.92
N SER A 336 -19.18 -5.24 10.08
CA SER A 336 -19.07 -4.25 11.12
C SER A 336 -17.91 -4.58 12.06
N ARG A 337 -17.02 -3.63 12.24
CA ARG A 337 -15.96 -3.72 13.25
C ARG A 337 -16.51 -3.79 14.68
N VAL A 338 -17.71 -3.24 14.90
CA VAL A 338 -18.28 -3.10 16.24
C VAL A 338 -19.02 -4.37 16.65
N SER A 339 -19.56 -5.14 15.70
CA SER A 339 -20.38 -6.32 16.01
C SER A 339 -19.57 -7.54 16.45
N GLY A 340 -18.27 -7.58 16.16
CA GLY A 340 -17.42 -8.77 16.37
C GLY A 340 -17.80 -9.98 15.50
N LEU A 341 -18.70 -9.80 14.53
CA LEU A 341 -19.15 -10.86 13.62
C LEU A 341 -18.28 -10.93 12.35
N GLY A 342 -17.35 -9.96 12.16
CA GLY A 342 -16.53 -9.86 10.96
C GLY A 342 -17.32 -9.39 9.74
N PHE A 343 -16.87 -9.79 8.57
CA PHE A 343 -17.42 -9.42 7.28
C PHE A 343 -17.94 -10.65 6.55
N ALA A 344 -18.97 -10.46 5.74
CA ALA A 344 -19.58 -11.51 4.95
C ALA A 344 -19.91 -11.00 3.55
N GLU A 345 -19.73 -11.85 2.55
CA GLU A 345 -20.25 -11.61 1.22
C GLU A 345 -21.78 -11.56 1.25
N GLU A 346 -22.35 -10.57 0.60
CA GLU A 346 -23.79 -10.43 0.40
C GLU A 346 -24.08 -10.26 -1.09
N SER A 347 -25.13 -10.91 -1.55
CA SER A 347 -25.55 -10.85 -2.93
C SER A 347 -26.94 -10.26 -3.05
N SER A 348 -27.15 -9.40 -4.02
CA SER A 348 -28.46 -8.83 -4.34
C SER A 348 -28.77 -9.01 -5.82
N VAL A 349 -30.04 -9.27 -6.15
CA VAL A 349 -30.48 -9.37 -7.54
C VAL A 349 -30.53 -7.97 -8.13
N LEU A 350 -29.80 -7.75 -9.23
CA LEU A 350 -29.89 -6.53 -10.03
C LEU A 350 -31.15 -6.55 -10.88
N ASP A 351 -31.37 -7.62 -11.64
CA ASP A 351 -32.54 -7.82 -12.50
C ASP A 351 -32.63 -9.26 -13.03
N ASN A 352 -33.73 -9.56 -13.72
CA ASN A 352 -33.93 -10.78 -14.49
C ASN A 352 -34.06 -10.39 -15.98
N VAL A 353 -33.16 -10.88 -16.80
CA VAL A 353 -33.14 -10.63 -18.24
C VAL A 353 -33.43 -11.93 -19.00
N LYS A 354 -33.84 -11.80 -20.25
CA LYS A 354 -34.07 -12.96 -21.09
C LYS A 354 -33.16 -12.94 -22.30
N THR A 355 -32.48 -14.07 -22.55
CA THR A 355 -31.67 -14.24 -23.76
C THR A 355 -32.57 -14.30 -25.01
N ASP A 356 -32.07 -13.80 -26.11
CA ASP A 356 -32.73 -13.87 -27.42
C ASP A 356 -32.63 -15.26 -28.09
N SER A 357 -33.06 -15.34 -29.38
CA SER A 357 -32.98 -16.55 -30.20
C SER A 357 -31.53 -16.97 -30.55
N ASP A 358 -30.56 -16.09 -30.30
CA ASP A 358 -29.13 -16.33 -30.55
C ASP A 358 -28.33 -16.57 -29.26
N GLY A 359 -29.01 -16.54 -28.10
CA GLY A 359 -28.42 -16.73 -26.80
C GLY A 359 -27.66 -15.49 -26.29
N LYS A 360 -28.12 -14.31 -26.67
CA LYS A 360 -27.55 -13.01 -26.32
C LYS A 360 -28.51 -12.18 -25.49
N PHE A 361 -27.99 -11.25 -24.70
CA PHE A 361 -28.77 -10.15 -24.10
C PHE A 361 -27.92 -8.89 -23.95
N THR A 362 -28.61 -7.76 -23.88
CA THR A 362 -28.03 -6.48 -23.43
C THR A 362 -28.84 -5.97 -22.27
N TYR A 363 -28.16 -5.43 -21.25
CA TYR A 363 -28.78 -4.91 -20.03
C TYR A 363 -28.16 -3.60 -19.64
N ASP A 364 -28.97 -2.56 -19.51
CA ASP A 364 -28.57 -1.23 -19.06
C ASP A 364 -28.94 -1.07 -17.60
N PHE A 365 -27.98 -0.68 -16.76
CA PHE A 365 -28.20 -0.43 -15.36
C PHE A 365 -27.41 0.78 -14.87
N LYS A 366 -27.70 1.22 -13.65
CA LYS A 366 -26.91 2.24 -12.96
C LYS A 366 -26.06 1.57 -11.89
N ILE A 367 -24.81 2.03 -11.78
CA ILE A 367 -23.90 1.55 -10.75
C ILE A 367 -24.56 1.72 -9.37
N PRO A 368 -24.66 0.66 -8.56
CA PRO A 368 -25.26 0.73 -7.22
C PRO A 368 -24.53 1.69 -6.28
N ASP A 369 -25.25 2.23 -5.30
CA ASP A 369 -24.67 2.99 -4.19
C ASP A 369 -24.03 2.01 -3.22
N ASP A 370 -22.76 1.72 -3.41
CA ASP A 370 -22.03 0.67 -2.72
C ASP A 370 -20.55 1.05 -2.51
N LEU A 371 -19.79 0.13 -1.91
CA LEU A 371 -18.37 0.23 -1.62
C LEU A 371 -17.53 0.44 -2.88
N GLY A 372 -16.49 1.25 -2.79
CA GLY A 372 -15.54 1.47 -3.89
C GLY A 372 -14.24 0.67 -3.75
N GLY A 373 -13.35 0.82 -4.71
CA GLY A 373 -12.03 0.18 -4.72
C GLY A 373 -12.03 -1.14 -5.47
N ILE A 374 -11.82 -2.26 -4.76
CA ILE A 374 -11.77 -3.60 -5.37
C ILE A 374 -13.03 -3.91 -6.17
N PRO A 375 -12.92 -4.51 -7.37
CA PRO A 375 -14.06 -4.77 -8.24
C PRO A 375 -15.14 -5.64 -7.61
N HIS A 376 -16.39 -5.23 -7.76
CA HIS A 376 -17.54 -6.08 -7.49
C HIS A 376 -17.73 -7.11 -8.60
N ARG A 377 -18.08 -8.33 -8.23
CA ARG A 377 -18.42 -9.36 -9.19
C ARG A 377 -19.91 -9.33 -9.51
N ILE A 378 -20.25 -9.35 -10.79
CA ILE A 378 -21.61 -9.54 -11.29
C ILE A 378 -21.71 -10.96 -11.81
N ASP A 379 -22.64 -11.75 -11.25
CA ASP A 379 -22.91 -13.11 -11.65
C ASP A 379 -24.17 -13.16 -12.54
N ALA A 380 -24.11 -13.87 -13.64
CA ALA A 380 -25.29 -14.22 -14.45
C ALA A 380 -25.64 -15.70 -14.18
N LYS A 381 -26.84 -15.91 -13.63
CA LYS A 381 -27.33 -17.24 -13.22
C LYS A 381 -28.47 -17.73 -14.10
N VAL A 382 -28.41 -19.01 -14.46
CA VAL A 382 -29.52 -19.74 -15.06
C VAL A 382 -29.98 -20.81 -14.06
N GLY A 383 -31.11 -20.59 -13.41
CA GLY A 383 -31.47 -21.33 -12.19
C GLY A 383 -30.46 -21.05 -11.08
N ASP A 384 -29.96 -22.11 -10.45
CA ASP A 384 -28.95 -21.99 -9.37
C ASP A 384 -27.50 -21.93 -9.88
N LYS A 385 -27.29 -22.05 -11.19
CA LYS A 385 -25.94 -22.12 -11.76
C LYS A 385 -25.46 -20.77 -12.26
N VAL A 386 -24.28 -20.35 -11.80
CA VAL A 386 -23.54 -19.23 -12.39
C VAL A 386 -23.00 -19.67 -13.75
N VAL A 387 -23.34 -18.95 -14.79
CA VAL A 387 -23.01 -19.25 -16.19
C VAL A 387 -22.01 -18.24 -16.76
N GLY A 388 -22.10 -16.99 -16.31
CA GLY A 388 -21.21 -15.91 -16.73
C GLY A 388 -20.93 -14.94 -15.58
N GLN A 389 -19.78 -14.26 -15.67
CA GLN A 389 -19.33 -13.30 -14.66
C GLN A 389 -18.66 -12.09 -15.31
N ALA A 390 -18.74 -10.94 -14.66
CA ALA A 390 -17.99 -9.74 -15.00
C ALA A 390 -17.58 -8.99 -13.72
N TYR A 391 -16.54 -8.17 -13.81
CA TYR A 391 -16.11 -7.27 -12.73
C TYR A 391 -16.45 -5.81 -13.06
N LEU A 392 -16.83 -5.05 -12.02
CA LEU A 392 -17.07 -3.60 -12.08
C LEU A 392 -16.59 -2.91 -10.81
N SER A 393 -15.74 -1.93 -10.94
CA SER A 393 -15.24 -1.11 -9.83
C SER A 393 -16.05 0.17 -9.66
N ILE A 394 -16.27 0.57 -8.40
CA ILE A 394 -16.88 1.86 -8.07
C ILE A 394 -15.76 2.83 -7.67
N LYS A 395 -15.63 3.93 -8.41
CA LYS A 395 -14.70 5.01 -8.05
C LYS A 395 -15.32 5.96 -7.05
N PRO A 396 -14.53 6.50 -6.11
CA PRO A 396 -15.00 7.50 -5.16
C PRO A 396 -15.44 8.79 -5.85
N THR A 397 -16.46 9.45 -5.27
CA THR A 397 -17.01 10.69 -5.78
C THR A 397 -17.25 11.69 -4.66
N LEU A 398 -16.72 12.90 -4.80
CA LEU A 398 -17.00 14.00 -3.87
C LEU A 398 -18.45 14.48 -4.07
N VAL A 399 -19.29 14.27 -3.06
CA VAL A 399 -20.68 14.73 -3.07
C VAL A 399 -20.77 16.17 -2.60
N SER A 400 -20.10 16.50 -1.50
CA SER A 400 -20.11 17.85 -0.94
C SER A 400 -18.93 18.12 -0.01
N ILE A 401 -18.52 19.37 0.04
CA ILE A 401 -17.69 19.98 1.08
C ILE A 401 -18.32 21.34 1.43
N SER A 402 -18.60 21.59 2.71
CA SER A 402 -19.24 22.85 3.14
C SER A 402 -18.95 23.18 4.61
N PRO A 403 -18.62 24.44 4.92
CA PRO A 403 -18.26 25.51 3.99
C PRO A 403 -16.85 25.30 3.41
N THR A 404 -16.46 26.12 2.41
CA THR A 404 -15.12 26.10 1.80
C THR A 404 -14.20 27.19 2.35
N SER A 405 -14.74 28.10 3.18
CA SER A 405 -13.98 29.14 3.88
C SER A 405 -14.67 29.56 5.19
N GLY A 406 -13.90 30.12 6.11
CA GLY A 406 -14.39 30.66 7.38
C GLY A 406 -13.26 30.84 8.40
N PRO A 407 -13.53 31.44 9.58
CA PRO A 407 -12.52 31.63 10.60
C PRO A 407 -12.08 30.30 11.23
N VAL A 408 -10.96 30.35 11.97
CA VAL A 408 -10.53 29.23 12.84
C VAL A 408 -11.68 28.75 13.73
N GLY A 409 -11.86 27.45 13.84
CA GLY A 409 -12.96 26.81 14.56
C GLY A 409 -14.18 26.49 13.69
N THR A 410 -14.20 26.90 12.43
CA THR A 410 -15.24 26.51 11.47
C THR A 410 -15.24 25.00 11.28
N LYS A 411 -16.44 24.40 11.40
CA LYS A 411 -16.67 22.99 11.11
C LYS A 411 -16.85 22.80 9.60
N ILE A 412 -16.00 22.00 8.99
CA ILE A 412 -16.01 21.67 7.56
C ILE A 412 -16.61 20.27 7.42
N GLU A 413 -17.78 20.16 6.82
CA GLU A 413 -18.43 18.85 6.59
C GLU A 413 -18.16 18.36 5.18
N VAL A 414 -17.79 17.08 5.05
CA VAL A 414 -17.45 16.44 3.78
C VAL A 414 -18.27 15.17 3.62
N THR A 415 -18.81 14.94 2.40
CA THR A 415 -19.49 13.69 2.03
C THR A 415 -18.92 13.15 0.72
N ILE A 416 -18.57 11.87 0.73
CA ILE A 416 -18.02 11.12 -0.39
C ILE A 416 -18.79 9.81 -0.54
N LYS A 417 -19.02 9.36 -1.78
CA LYS A 417 -19.56 8.04 -2.12
C LYS A 417 -18.50 7.18 -2.79
N GLY A 418 -18.68 5.86 -2.75
CA GLY A 418 -17.73 4.89 -3.32
C GLY A 418 -16.44 4.77 -2.55
N GLY A 419 -16.45 5.07 -1.25
CA GLY A 419 -15.31 4.85 -0.36
C GLY A 419 -15.18 3.39 0.09
N GLY A 420 -13.97 2.99 0.46
CA GLY A 420 -13.56 1.77 1.14
C GLY A 420 -14.25 0.44 0.82
N TRP A 421 -13.57 -0.51 0.23
CA TRP A 421 -14.15 -1.80 -0.15
C TRP A 421 -14.07 -2.86 0.95
N THR A 422 -12.91 -3.01 1.60
CA THR A 422 -12.70 -4.02 2.63
C THR A 422 -12.25 -3.43 3.96
N GLU A 423 -12.31 -4.24 5.04
CA GLU A 423 -11.81 -3.84 6.35
C GLU A 423 -10.29 -3.63 6.35
N PHE A 424 -9.58 -4.35 5.51
CA PHE A 424 -8.13 -4.52 5.57
C PHE A 424 -7.37 -3.73 4.52
N ASP A 425 -8.06 -3.22 3.53
CA ASP A 425 -7.54 -2.41 2.46
C ASP A 425 -8.39 -1.16 2.26
N ASN A 426 -8.21 -0.37 1.28
CA ASN A 426 -9.10 0.67 0.76
C ASN A 426 -9.77 1.63 1.78
N ALA A 427 -9.27 1.75 3.00
CA ALA A 427 -9.66 2.84 3.86
C ALA A 427 -8.97 4.12 3.40
N TYR A 428 -9.66 5.26 3.52
CA TYR A 428 -9.06 6.57 3.31
C TYR A 428 -8.42 7.08 4.60
N TYR A 429 -7.26 7.71 4.44
CA TYR A 429 -6.48 8.30 5.52
C TYR A 429 -6.35 9.79 5.29
N LEU A 430 -6.82 10.55 6.27
CA LEU A 430 -6.91 12.00 6.20
C LEU A 430 -5.64 12.68 6.69
N THR A 431 -5.16 13.66 5.94
CA THR A 431 -4.16 14.62 6.37
C THR A 431 -4.72 16.04 6.35
N TYR A 432 -4.33 16.86 7.31
CA TYR A 432 -4.55 18.30 7.33
C TYR A 432 -3.19 18.98 7.34
N ASP A 433 -2.87 19.78 6.33
CA ASP A 433 -1.53 20.34 6.09
C ASP A 433 -0.41 19.29 6.24
N ASN A 434 -0.56 18.20 5.51
CA ASN A 434 0.33 17.03 5.54
C ASN A 434 0.49 16.35 6.92
N ALA A 435 -0.23 16.77 7.95
CA ALA A 435 -0.26 16.07 9.22
C ALA A 435 -1.32 14.98 9.22
N TYR A 436 -0.94 13.73 9.37
CA TYR A 436 -1.87 12.62 9.47
C TYR A 436 -2.82 12.82 10.65
N THR A 437 -4.12 12.80 10.38
CA THR A 437 -5.18 13.09 11.34
C THR A 437 -5.93 11.84 11.78
N GLY A 438 -6.21 10.92 10.87
CA GLY A 438 -6.97 9.71 11.15
C GLY A 438 -7.43 8.99 9.88
N TYR A 439 -8.16 7.90 10.06
CA TYR A 439 -8.67 7.11 8.95
C TYR A 439 -10.19 7.13 8.85
N LEU A 440 -10.69 6.90 7.66
CA LEU A 440 -12.10 6.90 7.29
C LEU A 440 -12.43 5.56 6.66
N CYS A 441 -13.34 4.80 7.29
CA CYS A 441 -13.80 3.52 6.77
C CYS A 441 -15.31 3.62 6.52
N SER A 442 -15.76 3.16 5.37
CA SER A 442 -17.15 3.29 4.91
C SER A 442 -17.97 2.00 4.96
N PHE A 443 -17.47 0.95 5.61
CA PHE A 443 -18.16 -0.33 5.67
C PHE A 443 -19.59 -0.27 6.18
N ASN A 444 -19.78 0.33 7.37
CA ASN A 444 -21.08 0.42 7.99
C ASN A 444 -22.05 1.37 7.29
N SER A 445 -21.54 2.16 6.34
CA SER A 445 -22.30 3.13 5.57
C SER A 445 -22.35 2.79 4.07
N GLN A 446 -22.02 1.57 3.72
CA GLN A 446 -22.08 1.02 2.37
C GLN A 446 -21.40 1.94 1.34
N GLY A 447 -20.15 2.33 1.61
CA GLY A 447 -19.37 3.19 0.71
C GLY A 447 -19.56 4.70 0.90
N THR A 448 -20.48 5.15 1.74
CA THR A 448 -20.65 6.59 2.03
C THR A 448 -19.78 7.01 3.20
N LEU A 449 -18.90 7.97 2.97
CA LEU A 449 -18.08 8.64 3.98
C LEU A 449 -18.70 10.00 4.29
N THR A 450 -19.09 10.23 5.54
CA THR A 450 -19.49 11.55 6.04
C THR A 450 -18.70 11.86 7.29
N PHE A 451 -17.94 12.94 7.27
CA PHE A 451 -17.05 13.33 8.36
C PHE A 451 -16.92 14.85 8.44
N ASP A 452 -16.35 15.32 9.54
CA ASP A 452 -16.01 16.72 9.70
C ASP A 452 -14.57 16.90 10.19
N VAL A 453 -13.99 18.04 9.81
CA VAL A 453 -12.74 18.59 10.35
C VAL A 453 -12.96 20.01 10.82
N ILE A 454 -12.16 20.45 11.79
CA ILE A 454 -12.20 21.82 12.29
C ILE A 454 -11.09 22.63 11.64
N ALA A 455 -11.44 23.77 11.05
CA ALA A 455 -10.47 24.68 10.49
C ALA A 455 -9.51 25.21 11.56
N THR A 456 -8.23 25.04 11.32
CA THR A 456 -7.14 25.47 12.22
C THR A 456 -5.99 26.04 11.41
N GLY A 457 -5.05 26.71 12.06
CA GLY A 457 -3.88 27.30 11.42
C GLY A 457 -4.01 28.81 11.22
N ASP A 458 -3.11 29.36 10.43
CA ASP A 458 -3.07 30.79 10.12
C ASP A 458 -4.10 31.14 9.03
N VAL A 459 -4.33 32.46 8.82
CA VAL A 459 -5.18 32.94 7.71
C VAL A 459 -4.53 32.54 6.38
N GLY A 460 -5.29 31.87 5.51
CA GLY A 460 -4.83 31.40 4.21
C GLY A 460 -5.43 30.06 3.81
N TYR A 461 -4.90 29.49 2.74
CA TYR A 461 -5.37 28.21 2.19
C TYR A 461 -4.70 27.04 2.92
N HIS A 462 -5.52 26.09 3.37
CA HIS A 462 -5.10 24.85 4.01
C HIS A 462 -5.48 23.66 3.15
N VAL A 463 -4.58 22.68 3.03
CA VAL A 463 -4.80 21.46 2.27
C VAL A 463 -5.36 20.35 3.15
N ILE A 464 -6.39 19.69 2.65
CA ILE A 464 -7.03 18.54 3.30
C ILE A 464 -6.98 17.40 2.29
N ASP A 465 -6.06 16.46 2.49
CA ASP A 465 -5.87 15.36 1.55
C ASP A 465 -6.33 14.03 2.16
N MET A 466 -6.95 13.23 1.32
CA MET A 466 -7.33 11.87 1.67
C MET A 466 -6.59 10.92 0.74
N TYR A 467 -5.82 10.03 1.33
CA TYR A 467 -5.05 9.02 0.60
C TYR A 467 -5.65 7.65 0.83
N PRO A 468 -5.69 6.79 -0.18
CA PRO A 468 -5.88 5.37 0.08
C PRO A 468 -4.79 4.85 1.00
N GLY A 469 -5.05 3.75 1.67
CA GLY A 469 -4.05 3.11 2.48
C GLY A 469 -4.33 1.63 2.62
N ILE A 470 -3.31 0.88 2.90
CA ILE A 470 -3.42 -0.55 3.12
C ILE A 470 -3.55 -0.80 4.61
N TYR A 471 -4.60 -1.51 4.98
CA TYR A 471 -4.75 -2.10 6.29
C TYR A 471 -4.62 -3.61 6.15
N ARG A 472 -3.58 -4.19 6.73
CA ARG A 472 -3.35 -5.62 6.70
C ARG A 472 -3.48 -6.23 8.08
N GLN A 473 -4.25 -7.30 8.18
CA GLN A 473 -4.25 -8.19 9.33
C GLN A 473 -3.73 -9.55 8.86
N LYS A 474 -2.61 -9.99 9.39
CA LYS A 474 -2.13 -11.36 9.22
C LYS A 474 -2.64 -12.18 10.38
N GLU A 475 -3.52 -13.13 10.11
CA GLU A 475 -4.16 -14.12 10.99
C GLU A 475 -4.08 -13.84 12.49
N LYS A 476 -3.12 -13.87 13.24
CA LYS A 476 -3.08 -13.59 14.69
C LYS A 476 -2.03 -12.58 15.09
N ASP A 477 -1.10 -12.29 14.18
CA ASP A 477 -0.09 -11.26 14.37
C ASP A 477 -0.44 -10.07 13.48
N THR A 478 -0.94 -9.04 14.12
CA THR A 478 -1.46 -7.84 13.48
C THR A 478 -0.35 -6.91 13.04
N ASP A 479 0.17 -7.11 11.84
CA ASP A 479 0.94 -6.08 11.16
C ASP A 479 -0.02 -5.07 10.52
N MET A 480 -0.54 -4.14 11.33
CA MET A 480 -1.49 -3.14 10.87
C MET A 480 -0.78 -1.86 10.46
N THR A 481 -0.97 -1.46 9.21
CA THR A 481 -0.47 -0.19 8.70
C THR A 481 -1.65 0.74 8.41
N LEU A 482 -2.18 1.40 9.44
CA LEU A 482 -3.30 2.36 9.34
C LEU A 482 -2.79 3.76 9.02
N ILE A 483 -2.22 3.94 7.83
CA ILE A 483 -1.53 5.16 7.44
C ILE A 483 -1.78 5.51 5.98
N PRO A 484 -1.70 6.81 5.62
CA PRO A 484 -1.76 7.24 4.22
C PRO A 484 -0.68 6.54 3.39
N GLN A 485 -1.05 5.96 2.27
CA GLN A 485 -0.08 5.47 1.28
C GLN A 485 0.11 6.51 0.20
N LEU A 486 1.27 7.17 0.20
CA LEU A 486 1.55 8.28 -0.69
C LEU A 486 1.87 7.84 -2.12
N THR A 487 2.17 6.55 -2.31
CA THR A 487 2.41 5.90 -3.61
C THR A 487 1.17 5.20 -4.18
N TYR A 488 -0.01 5.60 -3.73
CA TYR A 488 -1.31 5.01 -4.09
C TYR A 488 -1.55 4.91 -5.60
N SER A 489 -0.97 5.81 -6.39
CA SER A 489 -1.17 5.85 -7.84
C SER A 489 -0.49 4.70 -8.58
N SER A 490 0.49 4.05 -7.97
CA SER A 490 1.27 2.98 -8.58
C SER A 490 1.33 1.70 -7.74
N ASP A 491 1.30 1.79 -6.42
CA ASP A 491 1.57 0.68 -5.49
C ASP A 491 0.42 0.40 -4.52
N HIS A 492 -0.82 0.61 -4.91
CA HIS A 492 -1.98 0.32 -4.06
C HIS A 492 -2.71 -0.94 -4.53
N PRO A 493 -3.06 -1.90 -3.65
CA PRO A 493 -3.79 -3.11 -4.05
C PRO A 493 -5.22 -2.85 -4.53
N GLY A 494 -5.85 -1.74 -4.11
CA GLY A 494 -7.17 -1.35 -4.58
C GLY A 494 -7.06 -0.44 -5.80
N SER A 495 -7.18 -1.01 -6.98
CA SER A 495 -6.89 -0.37 -8.27
C SER A 495 -7.68 0.91 -8.60
N ALA A 496 -8.81 1.15 -7.95
CA ALA A 496 -9.71 2.25 -8.27
C ALA A 496 -9.81 3.32 -7.17
N MET A 497 -8.81 3.42 -6.30
CA MET A 497 -8.80 4.35 -5.16
C MET A 497 -7.84 5.52 -5.39
N PRO A 498 -8.25 6.57 -6.12
CA PRO A 498 -7.47 7.79 -6.25
C PRO A 498 -7.44 8.59 -4.94
N ALA A 499 -6.51 9.50 -4.80
CA ALA A 499 -6.56 10.49 -3.72
C ALA A 499 -7.69 11.49 -3.91
N ILE A 500 -8.12 12.10 -2.81
CA ILE A 500 -9.14 13.14 -2.79
C ILE A 500 -8.48 14.41 -2.28
N ARG A 501 -8.53 15.46 -3.09
CA ARG A 501 -7.87 16.74 -2.85
C ARG A 501 -8.89 17.79 -2.46
N LEU A 502 -8.87 18.16 -1.21
CA LEU A 502 -9.75 19.19 -0.65
C LEU A 502 -8.93 20.35 -0.11
N GLY A 503 -9.57 21.48 0.06
CA GLY A 503 -8.96 22.63 0.69
C GLY A 503 -9.97 23.54 1.35
N PHE A 504 -9.48 24.35 2.26
CA PHE A 504 -10.28 25.30 3.01
C PHE A 504 -9.51 26.61 3.16
N GLU A 505 -10.17 27.73 2.97
CA GLU A 505 -9.58 29.05 3.19
C GLU A 505 -9.92 29.55 4.60
N VAL A 506 -8.93 29.58 5.50
CA VAL A 506 -9.08 30.22 6.81
C VAL A 506 -9.11 31.73 6.63
N THR A 507 -10.17 32.36 7.10
CA THR A 507 -10.37 33.82 7.06
C THR A 507 -10.15 34.46 8.43
N GLU A 508 -10.09 35.78 8.47
CA GLU A 508 -10.01 36.57 9.73
C GLU A 508 -11.25 36.35 10.63
#